data_ddc0ca6f1a62e1115ef7ee0479314d81
#
_entry.id   ddc0ca6f1a62e1115ef7ee0479314d81
#
_cell.length_a   1.000
_cell.length_b   1.000
_cell.length_c   1.000
_cell.angle_alpha   90.00
_cell.angle_beta   90.00
_cell.angle_gamma   90.00
#
_symmetry.space_group_name_H-M   'P 1'
#
loop_
_entity.id
_entity.type
_entity.pdbx_description
1 polymer ?
#
loop_
_entity_poly.entity_id
_entity_poly.type
_entity_poly.pdbx_seq_one_letter_code
_entity_poly.pdbx_strand_id
1 'polypeptide(L)'
;MTSYRLTGPLRGTDLAEVWIVDGAIRHSAPDSPAQTIAGWAYPGLVDAHAHPGLSHSAEPVADAEVIRRLDAARAAGVTTVREMGAQLDVARFAARGRTKTIRSGRHIARPKRYIRNVAAEIEPGELPDEVVRQAARGDGWVKLVGDWIDRTEGADSDLRPLWPRDVLADAVAAAHEAGAKVAVHTFAVETVDDALEAGVDCIEHGSGMNEDQLREAARRGV
;
A
#
# COMPACT_ATOMS: atom_id res chain seq x y z
N MET A 1 23.59 -8.74 25.15
CA MET A 1 22.83 -7.99 24.12
C MET A 1 23.75 -6.96 23.51
N THR A 2 23.70 -6.72 22.21
CA THR A 2 24.61 -5.79 21.56
C THR A 2 23.97 -4.41 21.53
N SER A 3 24.64 -3.42 22.12
CA SER A 3 24.24 -2.02 22.02
C SER A 3 24.99 -1.34 20.89
N TYR A 4 24.34 -0.44 20.18
CA TYR A 4 24.93 0.34 19.10
C TYR A 4 24.85 1.84 19.40
N ARG A 5 25.89 2.57 19.05
CA ARG A 5 25.93 4.02 19.00
C ARG A 5 25.93 4.46 17.54
N LEU A 6 24.90 5.13 17.10
CA LEU A 6 24.85 5.74 15.77
C LEU A 6 25.42 7.16 15.87
N THR A 7 26.49 7.45 15.12
CA THR A 7 27.11 8.77 15.09
C THR A 7 26.93 9.39 13.71
N GLY A 8 26.07 10.40 13.65
CA GLY A 8 25.73 11.14 12.44
C GLY A 8 24.28 11.62 12.48
N PRO A 9 23.86 12.44 11.50
CA PRO A 9 22.53 13.03 11.52
C PRO A 9 21.42 11.97 11.47
N LEU A 10 20.48 12.07 12.40
CA LEU A 10 19.21 11.33 12.34
C LEU A 10 18.19 12.17 11.57
N ARG A 11 17.83 11.73 10.37
CA ARG A 11 16.93 12.46 9.46
C ARG A 11 15.58 12.77 10.12
N GLY A 12 15.15 14.03 10.05
CA GLY A 12 13.92 14.52 10.67
C GLY A 12 14.06 14.97 12.12
N THR A 13 15.29 15.02 12.64
CA THR A 13 15.62 15.54 13.99
C THR A 13 16.90 16.36 13.95
N ASP A 14 17.19 17.09 15.02
CA ASP A 14 18.47 17.81 15.23
C ASP A 14 19.52 16.95 15.94
N LEU A 15 19.24 15.65 16.12
CA LEU A 15 20.15 14.74 16.85
C LEU A 15 21.32 14.33 15.96
N ALA A 16 22.52 14.46 16.50
CA ALA A 16 23.77 14.02 15.86
C ALA A 16 24.19 12.60 16.30
N GLU A 17 23.58 12.07 17.33
CA GLU A 17 23.82 10.70 17.78
C GLU A 17 22.63 10.12 18.55
N VAL A 18 22.48 8.81 18.48
CA VAL A 18 21.52 8.04 19.25
C VAL A 18 22.09 6.66 19.56
N TRP A 19 21.55 6.01 20.58
CA TRP A 19 21.90 4.62 20.92
C TRP A 19 20.75 3.69 20.60
N ILE A 20 21.07 2.47 20.20
CA ILE A 20 20.12 1.36 20.08
C ILE A 20 20.47 0.36 21.18
N VAL A 21 19.57 0.20 22.11
CA VAL A 21 19.70 -0.75 23.23
C VAL A 21 18.48 -1.65 23.23
N ASP A 22 18.68 -2.94 23.09
CA ASP A 22 17.60 -3.95 23.07
C ASP A 22 16.53 -3.66 22.02
N GLY A 23 16.95 -3.12 20.85
CA GLY A 23 16.04 -2.79 19.74
C GLY A 23 15.25 -1.49 19.92
N ALA A 24 15.51 -0.73 20.98
CA ALA A 24 14.89 0.57 21.22
C ALA A 24 15.91 1.72 21.06
N ILE A 25 15.45 2.83 20.47
CA ILE A 25 16.25 4.05 20.36
C ILE A 25 16.30 4.73 21.74
N ARG A 26 17.52 5.15 22.15
CA ARG A 26 17.80 5.89 23.38
C ARG A 26 18.54 7.17 23.04
N HIS A 27 18.29 8.23 23.82
CA HIS A 27 18.96 9.55 23.70
C HIS A 27 20.15 9.69 24.63
N SER A 28 20.43 8.70 25.47
CA SER A 28 21.56 8.66 26.40
C SER A 28 22.36 7.37 26.23
N ALA A 29 23.65 7.45 26.52
CA ALA A 29 24.55 6.31 26.50
C ALA A 29 24.06 5.23 27.49
N PRO A 30 24.10 3.94 27.12
CA PRO A 30 23.93 2.85 28.07
C PRO A 30 25.18 2.69 28.96
N ASP A 31 25.03 2.05 30.10
CA ASP A 31 26.13 1.70 31.00
C ASP A 31 27.09 0.64 30.40
N SER A 32 26.58 -0.11 29.40
CA SER A 32 27.36 -1.14 28.71
C SER A 32 28.03 -0.60 27.44
N PRO A 33 29.19 -1.16 27.04
CA PRO A 33 29.86 -0.77 25.80
C PRO A 33 28.94 -0.90 24.58
N ALA A 34 29.00 0.09 23.68
CA ALA A 34 28.23 0.10 22.45
C ALA A 34 29.15 0.09 21.22
N GLN A 35 28.79 -0.69 20.21
CA GLN A 35 29.48 -0.66 18.92
C GLN A 35 29.10 0.62 18.17
N THR A 36 30.11 1.39 17.73
CA THR A 36 29.88 2.62 16.98
C THR A 36 29.62 2.32 15.50
N ILE A 37 28.55 2.88 14.96
CA ILE A 37 28.20 2.88 13.54
C ILE A 37 28.14 4.35 13.11
N ALA A 38 29.02 4.76 12.21
CA ALA A 38 29.05 6.11 11.65
C ALA A 38 28.23 6.18 10.36
N GLY A 39 27.45 7.23 10.19
CA GLY A 39 26.69 7.46 8.98
C GLY A 39 25.38 8.19 9.25
N TRP A 40 24.60 8.37 8.20
CA TRP A 40 23.26 8.94 8.30
C TRP A 40 22.27 7.89 8.73
N ALA A 41 21.41 8.21 9.69
CA ALA A 41 20.30 7.36 10.09
C ALA A 41 18.99 7.89 9.47
N TYR A 42 18.23 6.99 8.89
CA TYR A 42 16.93 7.27 8.31
C TYR A 42 15.87 6.34 8.91
N PRO A 43 14.61 6.79 9.00
CA PRO A 43 13.50 5.86 9.18
C PRO A 43 13.55 4.77 8.09
N GLY A 44 13.15 3.56 8.44
CA GLY A 44 13.06 2.50 7.45
C GLY A 44 12.13 2.88 6.30
N LEU A 45 12.49 2.51 5.07
CA LEU A 45 11.69 2.80 3.89
C LEU A 45 10.35 2.04 3.95
N VAL A 46 9.33 2.64 3.36
CA VAL A 46 8.01 2.03 3.18
C VAL A 46 7.77 1.88 1.68
N ASP A 47 7.57 0.64 1.24
CA ASP A 47 7.03 0.37 -0.09
C ASP A 47 5.50 0.39 0.01
N ALA A 48 4.91 1.48 -0.47
CA ALA A 48 3.48 1.72 -0.33
C ALA A 48 2.62 0.96 -1.35
N HIS A 49 3.22 0.31 -2.36
CA HIS A 49 2.50 -0.47 -3.36
C HIS A 49 3.34 -1.64 -3.86
N ALA A 50 3.10 -2.82 -3.34
CA ALA A 50 3.79 -4.03 -3.78
C ALA A 50 2.87 -5.24 -3.84
N HIS A 51 3.29 -6.23 -4.63
CA HIS A 51 2.64 -7.53 -4.73
C HIS A 51 3.69 -8.64 -4.55
N PRO A 52 4.22 -8.86 -3.35
CA PRO A 52 5.28 -9.84 -3.12
C PRO A 52 4.86 -11.26 -3.48
N GLY A 53 3.55 -11.54 -3.48
CA GLY A 53 2.96 -12.83 -3.82
C GLY A 53 2.69 -13.08 -5.29
N LEU A 54 2.94 -12.12 -6.20
CA LEU A 54 2.65 -12.25 -7.62
C LEU A 54 3.92 -12.21 -8.47
N SER A 55 3.95 -12.99 -9.56
CA SER A 55 4.97 -12.93 -10.61
C SER A 55 4.73 -11.72 -11.53
N HIS A 56 5.64 -11.49 -12.49
CA HIS A 56 5.44 -10.47 -13.54
C HIS A 56 4.24 -10.75 -14.45
N SER A 57 3.83 -12.01 -14.56
CA SER A 57 2.61 -12.41 -15.27
C SER A 57 1.37 -12.43 -14.37
N ALA A 58 1.48 -11.84 -13.17
CA ALA A 58 0.42 -11.76 -12.18
C ALA A 58 -0.09 -13.13 -11.65
N GLU A 59 0.74 -14.18 -11.78
CA GLU A 59 0.45 -15.48 -11.22
C GLU A 59 1.00 -15.60 -9.79
N PRO A 60 0.32 -16.34 -8.91
CA PRO A 60 0.83 -16.60 -7.56
C PRO A 60 2.22 -17.26 -7.60
N VAL A 61 3.12 -16.83 -6.73
CA VAL A 61 4.43 -17.43 -6.55
C VAL A 61 4.49 -18.34 -5.32
N ALA A 62 5.47 -19.24 -5.28
CA ALA A 62 5.68 -20.11 -4.14
C ALA A 62 6.08 -19.32 -2.88
N ASP A 63 5.75 -19.84 -1.70
CA ASP A 63 6.04 -19.24 -0.40
C ASP A 63 7.52 -18.87 -0.20
N ALA A 64 8.42 -19.72 -0.65
CA ALA A 64 9.86 -19.47 -0.59
C ALA A 64 10.26 -18.21 -1.39
N GLU A 65 9.61 -17.95 -2.51
CA GLU A 65 9.85 -16.76 -3.32
C GLU A 65 9.31 -15.50 -2.64
N VAL A 66 8.15 -15.57 -2.00
CA VAL A 66 7.61 -14.45 -1.19
C VAL A 66 8.58 -14.08 -0.08
N ILE A 67 9.05 -15.09 0.66
CA ILE A 67 10.03 -14.92 1.73
C ILE A 67 11.30 -14.25 1.20
N ARG A 68 11.85 -14.76 0.09
CA ARG A 68 13.05 -14.21 -0.54
C ARG A 68 12.87 -12.73 -0.92
N ARG A 69 11.71 -12.35 -1.46
CA ARG A 69 11.40 -10.96 -1.85
C ARG A 69 11.29 -10.04 -0.63
N LEU A 70 10.61 -10.48 0.43
CA LEU A 70 10.49 -9.71 1.67
C LEU A 70 11.87 -9.55 2.35
N ASP A 71 12.71 -10.58 2.33
CA ASP A 71 14.06 -10.52 2.88
C ASP A 71 14.96 -9.61 2.02
N ALA A 72 14.83 -9.64 0.69
CA ALA A 72 15.53 -8.72 -0.22
C ALA A 72 15.09 -7.26 -0.03
N ALA A 73 13.80 -7.01 0.14
CA ALA A 73 13.26 -5.69 0.47
C ALA A 73 13.87 -5.18 1.78
N ARG A 74 13.93 -6.03 2.81
CA ARG A 74 14.56 -5.71 4.09
C ARG A 74 16.04 -5.35 3.94
N ALA A 75 16.78 -6.14 3.17
CA ALA A 75 18.20 -5.89 2.89
C ALA A 75 18.43 -4.56 2.16
N ALA A 76 17.47 -4.11 1.35
CA ALA A 76 17.46 -2.81 0.69
C ALA A 76 17.00 -1.65 1.58
N GLY A 77 16.66 -1.91 2.86
CA GLY A 77 16.20 -0.89 3.81
C GLY A 77 14.68 -0.70 3.88
N VAL A 78 13.90 -1.48 3.13
CA VAL A 78 12.43 -1.45 3.21
C VAL A 78 11.97 -2.22 4.43
N THR A 79 11.46 -1.51 5.42
CA THR A 79 11.01 -2.10 6.69
C THR A 79 9.54 -2.44 6.71
N THR A 80 8.76 -1.83 5.80
CA THR A 80 7.32 -2.05 5.67
C THR A 80 6.93 -2.09 4.20
N VAL A 81 6.07 -3.04 3.84
CA VAL A 81 5.46 -3.17 2.52
C VAL A 81 3.95 -3.10 2.69
N ARG A 82 3.26 -2.27 1.91
CA ARG A 82 1.80 -2.33 1.76
C ARG A 82 1.49 -3.25 0.57
N GLU A 83 0.95 -4.42 0.89
CA GLU A 83 0.52 -5.40 -0.12
C GLU A 83 -0.85 -5.01 -0.64
N MET A 84 -0.93 -4.75 -1.95
CA MET A 84 -2.06 -4.09 -2.59
C MET A 84 -3.04 -5.06 -3.24
N GLY A 85 -3.36 -6.12 -2.52
CA GLY A 85 -4.55 -6.91 -2.80
C GLY A 85 -4.33 -8.20 -3.60
N ALA A 86 -3.26 -8.95 -3.37
CA ALA A 86 -3.17 -10.34 -3.82
C ALA A 86 -4.01 -11.28 -2.93
N GLN A 87 -4.27 -12.49 -3.41
CA GLN A 87 -4.99 -13.50 -2.64
C GLN A 87 -4.17 -14.09 -1.49
N LEU A 88 -2.90 -13.78 -1.42
CA LEU A 88 -1.96 -14.40 -0.52
C LEU A 88 -2.09 -13.84 0.90
N ASP A 89 -2.27 -14.70 1.88
CA ASP A 89 -2.12 -14.31 3.27
C ASP A 89 -0.64 -14.16 3.63
N VAL A 90 -0.12 -12.95 3.38
CA VAL A 90 1.28 -12.63 3.67
C VAL A 90 1.59 -12.51 5.17
N ALA A 91 0.57 -12.42 6.04
CA ALA A 91 0.77 -12.41 7.48
C ALA A 91 1.47 -13.68 7.99
N ARG A 92 1.25 -14.82 7.33
CA ARG A 92 1.92 -16.10 7.66
C ARG A 92 3.45 -16.06 7.47
N PHE A 93 3.97 -15.08 6.73
CA PHE A 93 5.41 -14.88 6.54
C PHE A 93 6.01 -13.88 7.53
N ALA A 94 5.19 -13.33 8.45
CA ALA A 94 5.70 -12.44 9.48
C ALA A 94 6.72 -13.16 10.35
N ALA A 95 7.91 -12.60 10.44
CA ALA A 95 8.98 -13.09 11.30
C ALA A 95 9.75 -11.89 11.85
N ARG A 96 10.32 -12.05 13.06
CA ARG A 96 11.16 -11.00 13.64
C ARG A 96 12.34 -10.68 12.70
N GLY A 97 12.51 -9.41 12.38
CA GLY A 97 13.57 -8.93 11.49
C GLY A 97 13.24 -8.97 10.00
N ARG A 98 12.10 -9.53 9.59
CA ARG A 98 11.61 -9.44 8.22
C ARG A 98 10.85 -8.14 8.00
N THR A 99 10.69 -7.74 6.73
CA THR A 99 9.84 -6.61 6.35
C THR A 99 8.41 -6.83 6.84
N LYS A 100 7.86 -5.85 7.57
CA LYS A 100 6.45 -5.85 7.96
C LYS A 100 5.57 -5.76 6.72
N THR A 101 4.50 -6.52 6.67
CA THR A 101 3.51 -6.43 5.61
C THR A 101 2.20 -5.88 6.17
N ILE A 102 1.61 -4.91 5.47
CA ILE A 102 0.27 -4.35 5.69
C ILE A 102 -0.59 -4.81 4.52
N ARG A 103 -1.65 -5.56 4.78
CA ARG A 103 -2.50 -6.15 3.76
C ARG A 103 -3.70 -5.26 3.44
N SER A 104 -4.13 -5.26 2.17
CA SER A 104 -5.35 -4.58 1.71
C SER A 104 -6.50 -5.55 1.43
N GLY A 105 -6.43 -6.78 1.96
CA GLY A 105 -7.33 -7.84 1.53
C GLY A 105 -7.05 -8.23 0.07
N ARG A 106 -8.08 -8.56 -0.68
CA ARG A 106 -8.06 -8.84 -2.11
C ARG A 106 -8.49 -7.58 -2.85
N HIS A 107 -7.76 -7.14 -3.88
CA HIS A 107 -8.21 -5.97 -4.63
C HIS A 107 -9.54 -6.24 -5.34
N ILE A 108 -10.37 -5.21 -5.44
CA ILE A 108 -11.71 -5.29 -5.97
C ILE A 108 -11.75 -4.68 -7.36
N ALA A 109 -12.30 -5.38 -8.33
CA ALA A 109 -12.45 -4.92 -9.71
C ALA A 109 -13.75 -5.43 -10.31
N ARG A 110 -14.15 -4.88 -11.44
CA ARG A 110 -15.22 -5.47 -12.24
C ARG A 110 -14.71 -6.72 -12.98
N PRO A 111 -15.61 -7.64 -13.36
CA PRO A 111 -15.25 -8.87 -14.06
C PRO A 111 -14.37 -8.63 -15.28
N LYS A 112 -13.28 -9.38 -15.36
CA LYS A 112 -12.29 -9.31 -16.44
C LYS A 112 -11.57 -7.96 -16.59
N ARG A 113 -11.62 -7.12 -15.58
CA ARG A 113 -10.84 -5.88 -15.51
C ARG A 113 -9.65 -6.09 -14.58
N TYR A 114 -8.50 -5.47 -14.91
CA TYR A 114 -7.25 -5.54 -14.17
C TYR A 114 -6.61 -6.95 -14.14
N ILE A 115 -6.14 -7.42 -12.98
CA ILE A 115 -5.44 -8.71 -12.83
C ILE A 115 -6.46 -9.84 -12.69
N ARG A 116 -6.59 -10.63 -13.75
CA ARG A 116 -7.53 -11.76 -13.80
C ARG A 116 -7.18 -12.82 -12.75
N ASN A 117 -8.20 -13.49 -12.21
CA ASN A 117 -8.10 -14.56 -11.22
C ASN A 117 -7.51 -14.14 -9.86
N VAL A 118 -7.09 -12.88 -9.70
CA VAL A 118 -6.58 -12.33 -8.44
C VAL A 118 -7.62 -11.43 -7.78
N ALA A 119 -8.29 -10.56 -8.54
CA ALA A 119 -9.30 -9.64 -8.03
C ALA A 119 -10.52 -10.35 -7.38
N ALA A 120 -11.15 -9.70 -6.41
CA ALA A 120 -12.55 -9.93 -6.11
C ALA A 120 -13.37 -9.28 -7.24
N GLU A 121 -13.80 -10.09 -8.20
CA GLU A 121 -14.55 -9.61 -9.36
C GLU A 121 -16.04 -9.53 -9.01
N ILE A 122 -16.61 -8.32 -9.06
CA ILE A 122 -17.99 -8.03 -8.65
C ILE A 122 -18.67 -7.02 -9.57
N GLU A 123 -19.99 -6.95 -9.51
CA GLU A 123 -20.77 -5.88 -10.14
C GLU A 123 -20.92 -4.66 -9.20
N PRO A 124 -21.21 -3.45 -9.75
CA PRO A 124 -21.22 -2.23 -8.95
C PRO A 124 -22.07 -2.26 -7.70
N GLY A 125 -23.28 -2.85 -7.77
CA GLY A 125 -24.18 -2.90 -6.61
C GLY A 125 -23.68 -3.73 -5.42
N GLU A 126 -22.62 -4.53 -5.61
CA GLU A 126 -22.01 -5.35 -4.56
C GLU A 126 -20.82 -4.65 -3.88
N LEU A 127 -20.39 -3.49 -4.40
CA LEU A 127 -19.15 -2.84 -3.99
C LEU A 127 -19.14 -2.44 -2.49
N PRO A 128 -20.19 -1.82 -1.92
CA PRO A 128 -20.20 -1.45 -0.50
C PRO A 128 -20.04 -2.66 0.43
N ASP A 129 -20.67 -3.78 0.11
CA ASP A 129 -20.55 -5.01 0.90
C ASP A 129 -19.16 -5.65 0.73
N GLU A 130 -18.58 -5.59 -0.48
CA GLU A 130 -17.28 -6.20 -0.75
C GLU A 130 -16.14 -5.44 -0.06
N VAL A 131 -16.20 -4.12 0.00
CA VAL A 131 -15.17 -3.34 0.72
C VAL A 131 -15.15 -3.71 2.21
N VAL A 132 -16.30 -3.92 2.83
CA VAL A 132 -16.38 -4.39 4.23
C VAL A 132 -15.78 -5.78 4.39
N ARG A 133 -16.08 -6.70 3.45
CA ARG A 133 -15.48 -8.05 3.46
C ARG A 133 -13.94 -8.00 3.32
N GLN A 134 -13.40 -7.12 2.47
CA GLN A 134 -11.97 -7.00 2.27
C GLN A 134 -11.30 -6.23 3.42
N ALA A 135 -11.95 -5.24 4.02
CA ALA A 135 -11.49 -4.58 5.23
C ALA A 135 -11.25 -5.58 6.37
N ALA A 136 -12.19 -6.52 6.57
CA ALA A 136 -12.06 -7.57 7.58
C ALA A 136 -10.91 -8.57 7.33
N ARG A 137 -10.39 -8.65 6.09
CA ARG A 137 -9.25 -9.50 5.69
C ARG A 137 -7.92 -8.77 5.67
N GLY A 138 -7.96 -7.43 5.62
CA GLY A 138 -6.81 -6.55 5.55
C GLY A 138 -6.32 -6.09 6.93
N ASP A 139 -5.34 -5.20 6.89
CA ASP A 139 -4.74 -4.57 8.07
C ASP A 139 -5.04 -3.06 8.06
N GLY A 140 -6.31 -2.69 7.83
CA GLY A 140 -6.80 -1.31 7.81
C GLY A 140 -6.72 -0.64 6.44
N TRP A 141 -6.64 -1.39 5.35
CA TRP A 141 -6.70 -0.91 3.97
C TRP A 141 -7.59 -1.79 3.10
N VAL A 142 -8.22 -1.17 2.10
CA VAL A 142 -8.91 -1.83 0.99
C VAL A 142 -8.36 -1.28 -0.31
N LYS A 143 -8.21 -2.14 -1.33
CA LYS A 143 -7.75 -1.75 -2.67
C LYS A 143 -8.86 -1.87 -3.69
N LEU A 144 -9.14 -0.78 -4.39
CA LEU A 144 -10.05 -0.73 -5.53
C LEU A 144 -9.27 -0.53 -6.83
N VAL A 145 -9.83 -1.05 -7.92
CA VAL A 145 -9.47 -0.67 -9.29
C VAL A 145 -10.50 0.35 -9.75
N GLY A 146 -10.09 1.59 -9.95
CA GLY A 146 -10.99 2.71 -10.27
C GLY A 146 -11.35 2.78 -11.75
N ASP A 147 -10.39 2.50 -12.63
CA ASP A 147 -10.58 2.50 -14.09
C ASP A 147 -9.86 1.35 -14.77
N TRP A 148 -10.30 1.03 -15.96
CA TRP A 148 -9.66 0.08 -16.86
C TRP A 148 -10.10 0.29 -18.29
N ILE A 149 -9.31 -0.23 -19.26
CA ILE A 149 -9.66 -0.16 -20.68
C ILE A 149 -10.96 -0.95 -20.94
N ASP A 150 -11.95 -0.26 -21.49
CA ASP A 150 -13.13 -0.91 -22.04
C ASP A 150 -12.90 -1.28 -23.51
N ARG A 151 -12.72 -2.58 -23.76
CA ARG A 151 -12.40 -3.10 -25.09
C ARG A 151 -13.64 -3.35 -25.96
N THR A 152 -14.83 -2.99 -25.52
CA THR A 152 -16.07 -3.15 -26.30
C THR A 152 -16.16 -2.16 -27.45
N GLU A 153 -15.44 -1.04 -27.39
CA GLU A 153 -15.40 0.01 -28.41
C GLU A 153 -14.34 -0.24 -29.51
N GLY A 154 -13.68 -1.41 -29.50
CA GLY A 154 -12.72 -1.78 -30.56
C GLY A 154 -11.50 -0.85 -30.62
N ALA A 155 -11.31 -0.14 -31.74
CA ALA A 155 -10.19 0.77 -31.93
C ALA A 155 -10.29 2.06 -31.09
N ASP A 156 -11.49 2.42 -30.67
CA ASP A 156 -11.78 3.60 -29.83
C ASP A 156 -11.76 3.27 -28.34
N SER A 157 -11.31 2.06 -28.00
CA SER A 157 -11.21 1.61 -26.60
C SER A 157 -10.28 2.49 -25.81
N ASP A 158 -10.77 2.98 -24.67
CA ASP A 158 -10.01 3.83 -23.76
C ASP A 158 -10.32 3.45 -22.30
N LEU A 159 -9.61 4.10 -21.38
CA LEU A 159 -9.86 3.99 -19.95
C LEU A 159 -11.26 4.51 -19.63
N ARG A 160 -11.98 3.77 -18.80
CA ARG A 160 -13.30 4.16 -18.30
C ARG A 160 -13.39 3.91 -16.81
N PRO A 161 -14.07 4.80 -16.05
CA PRO A 161 -14.42 4.53 -14.65
C PRO A 161 -15.18 3.21 -14.54
N LEU A 162 -14.84 2.41 -13.55
CA LEU A 162 -15.48 1.09 -13.32
C LEU A 162 -16.73 1.19 -12.43
N TRP A 163 -16.84 2.23 -11.65
CA TRP A 163 -17.86 2.39 -10.62
C TRP A 163 -18.67 3.66 -10.85
N PRO A 164 -20.02 3.62 -10.76
CA PRO A 164 -20.82 4.83 -10.65
C PRO A 164 -20.38 5.66 -9.44
N ARG A 165 -20.47 6.98 -9.53
CA ARG A 165 -19.97 7.92 -8.49
C ARG A 165 -20.62 7.69 -7.14
N ASP A 166 -21.94 7.52 -7.12
CA ASP A 166 -22.72 7.24 -5.91
C ASP A 166 -22.29 5.93 -5.25
N VAL A 167 -22.14 4.87 -6.04
CA VAL A 167 -21.69 3.56 -5.56
C VAL A 167 -20.25 3.63 -5.00
N LEU A 168 -19.38 4.38 -5.65
CA LEU A 168 -18.00 4.58 -5.15
C LEU A 168 -18.01 5.35 -3.82
N ALA A 169 -18.81 6.39 -3.70
CA ALA A 169 -18.95 7.17 -2.48
C ALA A 169 -19.49 6.31 -1.32
N ASP A 170 -20.54 5.52 -1.57
CA ASP A 170 -21.11 4.60 -0.58
C ASP A 170 -20.07 3.53 -0.14
N ALA A 171 -19.30 3.01 -1.09
CA ALA A 171 -18.25 2.03 -0.78
C ALA A 171 -17.11 2.61 0.06
N VAL A 172 -16.67 3.84 -0.24
CA VAL A 172 -15.64 4.52 0.57
C VAL A 172 -16.16 4.77 1.98
N ALA A 173 -17.41 5.24 2.12
CA ALA A 173 -18.04 5.43 3.42
C ALA A 173 -18.12 4.11 4.20
N ALA A 174 -18.55 3.02 3.57
CA ALA A 174 -18.64 1.70 4.21
C ALA A 174 -17.25 1.16 4.63
N ALA A 175 -16.20 1.41 3.83
CA ALA A 175 -14.84 1.04 4.22
C ALA A 175 -14.35 1.85 5.44
N HIS A 176 -14.63 3.15 5.48
CA HIS A 176 -14.29 4.01 6.62
C HIS A 176 -15.04 3.61 7.89
N GLU A 177 -16.33 3.29 7.79
CA GLU A 177 -17.12 2.76 8.92
C GLU A 177 -16.57 1.43 9.43
N ALA A 178 -16.03 0.59 8.53
CA ALA A 178 -15.33 -0.65 8.88
C ALA A 178 -13.90 -0.41 9.42
N GLY A 179 -13.45 0.83 9.56
CA GLY A 179 -12.13 1.21 10.07
C GLY A 179 -10.99 1.03 9.08
N ALA A 180 -11.28 0.92 7.78
CA ALA A 180 -10.29 0.77 6.72
C ALA A 180 -10.18 2.03 5.86
N LYS A 181 -8.97 2.33 5.40
CA LYS A 181 -8.66 3.30 4.36
C LYS A 181 -8.82 2.70 2.98
N VAL A 182 -9.09 3.53 1.99
CA VAL A 182 -9.28 3.12 0.60
C VAL A 182 -8.15 3.63 -0.27
N ALA A 183 -7.47 2.70 -0.97
CA ALA A 183 -6.53 3.01 -2.04
C ALA A 183 -7.13 2.62 -3.39
N VAL A 184 -7.05 3.52 -4.37
CA VAL A 184 -7.63 3.31 -5.69
C VAL A 184 -6.56 3.34 -6.79
N HIS A 185 -6.54 2.32 -7.64
CA HIS A 185 -5.79 2.32 -8.89
C HIS A 185 -6.52 3.21 -9.91
N THR A 186 -5.84 4.19 -10.49
CA THR A 186 -6.40 5.02 -11.55
C THR A 186 -5.35 5.63 -12.46
N PHE A 187 -5.68 5.72 -13.75
CA PHE A 187 -4.93 6.45 -14.75
C PHE A 187 -5.76 7.56 -15.41
N ALA A 188 -7.10 7.45 -15.42
CA ALA A 188 -7.99 8.38 -16.08
C ALA A 188 -8.28 9.62 -15.22
N VAL A 189 -8.32 10.80 -15.86
CA VAL A 189 -8.65 12.08 -15.20
C VAL A 189 -10.02 12.01 -14.52
N GLU A 190 -11.02 11.48 -15.21
CA GLU A 190 -12.41 11.38 -14.71
C GLU A 190 -12.48 10.53 -13.43
N THR A 191 -11.75 9.41 -13.39
CA THR A 191 -11.72 8.52 -12.22
C THR A 191 -11.05 9.19 -11.02
N VAL A 192 -10.05 10.05 -11.26
CA VAL A 192 -9.41 10.82 -10.18
C VAL A 192 -10.41 11.78 -9.53
N ASP A 193 -11.22 12.49 -10.32
CA ASP A 193 -12.25 13.38 -9.77
C ASP A 193 -13.25 12.59 -8.93
N ASP A 194 -13.74 11.47 -9.44
CA ASP A 194 -14.69 10.59 -8.74
C ASP A 194 -14.08 10.06 -7.42
N ALA A 195 -12.82 9.65 -7.45
CA ALA A 195 -12.10 9.14 -6.28
C ALA A 195 -11.88 10.23 -5.20
N LEU A 196 -11.48 11.43 -5.62
CA LEU A 196 -11.32 12.56 -4.71
C LEU A 196 -12.66 12.97 -4.10
N GLU A 197 -13.73 13.02 -4.89
CA GLU A 197 -15.08 13.36 -4.41
C GLU A 197 -15.61 12.32 -3.43
N ALA A 198 -15.39 11.03 -3.70
CA ALA A 198 -15.76 9.94 -2.81
C ALA A 198 -14.95 9.91 -1.50
N GLY A 199 -13.81 10.61 -1.42
CA GLY A 199 -13.00 10.71 -0.22
C GLY A 199 -12.03 9.55 -0.01
N VAL A 200 -11.44 9.00 -1.08
CA VAL A 200 -10.40 7.97 -0.97
C VAL A 200 -9.18 8.50 -0.21
N ASP A 201 -8.41 7.61 0.41
CA ASP A 201 -7.24 7.96 1.22
C ASP A 201 -5.92 7.87 0.44
N CYS A 202 -5.91 7.23 -0.70
CA CYS A 202 -4.72 7.07 -1.53
C CYS A 202 -5.09 6.84 -2.99
N ILE A 203 -4.45 7.61 -3.87
CA ILE A 203 -4.50 7.40 -5.32
C ILE A 203 -3.21 6.69 -5.74
N GLU A 204 -3.35 5.51 -6.31
CA GLU A 204 -2.23 4.74 -6.85
C GLU A 204 -2.03 5.09 -8.33
N HIS A 205 -0.77 5.31 -8.71
CA HIS A 205 -0.32 5.77 -10.03
C HIS A 205 -0.70 7.23 -10.32
N GLY A 206 -1.99 7.55 -10.50
CA GLY A 206 -2.47 8.91 -10.74
C GLY A 206 -1.87 9.58 -11.99
N SER A 207 -1.48 8.77 -13.00
CA SER A 207 -0.69 9.27 -14.15
C SER A 207 -1.45 10.28 -15.00
N GLY A 208 -2.78 10.28 -14.94
CA GLY A 208 -3.65 11.23 -15.63
C GLY A 208 -3.96 12.50 -14.85
N MET A 209 -3.45 12.65 -13.61
CA MET A 209 -3.78 13.82 -12.78
C MET A 209 -3.29 15.13 -13.41
N ASN A 210 -4.19 16.09 -13.45
CA ASN A 210 -3.86 17.48 -13.80
C ASN A 210 -3.46 18.27 -12.53
N GLU A 211 -3.01 19.53 -12.74
CA GLU A 211 -2.55 20.38 -11.63
C GLU A 211 -3.61 20.67 -10.57
N ASP A 212 -4.87 20.83 -10.95
CA ASP A 212 -5.95 21.14 -10.01
C ASP A 212 -6.27 19.92 -9.15
N GLN A 213 -6.27 18.72 -9.73
CA GLN A 213 -6.41 17.46 -9.02
C GLN A 213 -5.24 17.21 -8.05
N LEU A 214 -4.00 17.51 -8.47
CA LEU A 214 -2.83 17.43 -7.58
C LEU A 214 -2.95 18.38 -6.38
N ARG A 215 -3.41 19.61 -6.59
CA ARG A 215 -3.65 20.58 -5.50
C ARG A 215 -4.76 20.11 -4.57
N GLU A 216 -5.84 19.56 -5.13
CA GLU A 216 -6.95 19.05 -4.34
C GLU A 216 -6.56 17.80 -3.53
N ALA A 217 -5.83 16.86 -4.11
CA ALA A 217 -5.29 15.70 -3.40
C ALA A 217 -4.39 16.15 -2.24
N ALA A 218 -3.46 17.07 -2.50
CA ALA A 218 -2.59 17.62 -1.45
C ALA A 218 -3.39 18.32 -0.33
N ARG A 219 -4.44 19.07 -0.67
CA ARG A 219 -5.32 19.76 0.31
C ARG A 219 -6.09 18.78 1.19
N ARG A 220 -6.48 17.64 0.63
CA ARG A 220 -7.19 16.56 1.37
C ARG A 220 -6.25 15.61 2.11
N GLY A 221 -4.96 15.63 1.80
CA GLY A 221 -3.98 14.70 2.38
C GLY A 221 -4.01 13.30 1.77
N VAL A 222 -4.41 13.21 0.49
CA VAL A 222 -4.46 11.98 -0.31
C VAL A 222 -3.10 11.72 -0.92
#